data_7a8a51348f2b74dbc1b35d35bd0cecd5
#
_entry.id   7a8a51348f2b74dbc1b35d35bd0cecd5
#
_cell.length_a   1.000
_cell.length_b   1.000
_cell.length_c   1.000
_cell.angle_alpha   90.00
_cell.angle_beta   90.00
_cell.angle_gamma   90.00
#
_symmetry.space_group_name_H-M   'P 1'
#
loop_
_entity.id
_entity.type
_entity.pdbx_description
1 polymer ?
#
loop_
_entity_poly.entity_id
_entity_poly.type
_entity_poly.pdbx_seq_one_letter_code
_entity_poly.pdbx_strand_id
1 'polypeptide(L)'
;MDKLPVVSTFWRYVDSMGINQGKSLLTVISILRERVWKQLDLYYGRINISIDTTVETLYGSQQGGRKGHNTKNRGKKGYRPVLAFIDQTREYIAGKLRAGETISGQETADFIYEIKSRLPGCVQDVLLRADGEFCSWEAVAAAKACGFRFIFANKGCTPSFDSHAWYRPYQKSDIEYNDYFYQPMGRQEPCRFVVMRIPKEQETGKPIQLELLEEDRYTYRIFCTDKAGPAHKIIAEYDKRADVENLVGEAKREGLEAIPTGKFKSNYAFFQLVMPAYNIWRYMKLLAVQSEVVSETTEASTSGMKGIGANTLRIARLKMLLIAAKVVMDQNRTKVKYSIHDARTPLMIHFLNFLDEARNKPKAWLEDGGWRQNFAIA
;
A
#
# COMPACT_ATOMS: atom_id res chain seq x y z
N MET A 1 9.00 -34.74 -0.43
CA MET A 1 9.23 -33.30 -0.24
C MET A 1 10.53 -32.96 -0.95
N ASP A 2 10.45 -32.17 -1.98
CA ASP A 2 11.66 -31.61 -2.58
C ASP A 2 12.36 -30.75 -1.55
N LYS A 3 13.67 -30.91 -1.44
CA LYS A 3 14.48 -30.16 -0.48
C LYS A 3 14.45 -28.69 -0.86
N LEU A 4 14.07 -27.82 0.06
CA LEU A 4 14.22 -26.38 -0.13
C LEU A 4 15.68 -26.02 -0.44
N PRO A 5 15.92 -25.09 -1.34
CA PRO A 5 17.28 -24.66 -1.65
C PRO A 5 17.95 -24.07 -0.39
N VAL A 6 19.23 -24.32 -0.25
CA VAL A 6 20.01 -23.71 0.84
C VAL A 6 20.11 -22.19 0.62
N VAL A 7 20.29 -21.45 1.71
CA VAL A 7 20.32 -19.98 1.71
C VAL A 7 21.31 -19.42 0.67
N SER A 8 22.48 -20.01 0.52
CA SER A 8 23.48 -19.58 -0.48
C SER A 8 23.02 -19.75 -1.92
N THR A 9 22.20 -20.77 -2.22
CA THR A 9 21.59 -20.96 -3.54
C THR A 9 20.55 -19.90 -3.81
N PHE A 10 19.72 -19.56 -2.81
CA PHE A 10 18.76 -18.47 -2.92
C PHE A 10 19.44 -17.13 -3.23
N TRP A 11 20.52 -16.79 -2.50
CA TRP A 11 21.25 -15.55 -2.74
C TRP A 11 21.92 -15.49 -4.11
N ARG A 12 22.50 -16.60 -4.58
CA ARG A 12 23.04 -16.69 -5.95
C ARG A 12 21.96 -16.45 -7.00
N TYR A 13 20.78 -17.00 -6.77
CA TYR A 13 19.64 -16.78 -7.64
C TYR A 13 19.21 -15.31 -7.66
N VAL A 14 19.02 -14.68 -6.50
CA VAL A 14 18.69 -13.25 -6.40
C VAL A 14 19.76 -12.38 -7.06
N ASP A 15 21.06 -12.71 -6.88
CA ASP A 15 22.16 -11.95 -7.48
C ASP A 15 22.22 -12.10 -9.02
N SER A 16 21.69 -13.19 -9.56
CA SER A 16 21.56 -13.39 -11.00
C SER A 16 20.37 -12.64 -11.62
N MET A 17 19.38 -12.26 -10.82
CA MET A 17 18.20 -11.54 -11.31
C MET A 17 18.54 -10.11 -11.70
N GLY A 18 17.83 -9.61 -12.71
CA GLY A 18 17.88 -8.22 -13.14
C GLY A 18 16.58 -7.46 -12.86
N ILE A 19 16.54 -6.21 -13.30
CA ILE A 19 15.36 -5.34 -13.14
C ILE A 19 14.14 -5.93 -13.86
N ASN A 20 14.33 -6.51 -15.05
CA ASN A 20 13.23 -7.07 -15.85
C ASN A 20 12.58 -8.27 -15.16
N GLN A 21 13.35 -9.18 -14.58
CA GLN A 21 12.81 -10.28 -13.78
C GLN A 21 12.05 -9.76 -12.56
N GLY A 22 12.57 -8.72 -11.89
CA GLY A 22 11.85 -8.06 -10.81
C GLY A 22 10.51 -7.47 -11.27
N LYS A 23 10.48 -6.79 -12.43
CA LYS A 23 9.23 -6.26 -13.02
C LYS A 23 8.23 -7.36 -13.37
N SER A 24 8.69 -8.52 -13.83
CA SER A 24 7.82 -9.66 -14.14
C SER A 24 7.07 -10.17 -12.90
N LEU A 25 7.63 -10.02 -11.69
CA LEU A 25 6.95 -10.37 -10.45
C LEU A 25 5.69 -9.51 -10.18
N LEU A 26 5.65 -8.28 -10.65
CA LEU A 26 4.42 -7.46 -10.59
C LEU A 26 3.28 -8.07 -11.43
N THR A 27 3.60 -8.69 -12.56
CA THR A 27 2.61 -9.43 -13.35
C THR A 27 2.09 -10.64 -12.60
N VAL A 28 2.98 -11.39 -11.94
CA VAL A 28 2.59 -12.51 -11.07
C VAL A 28 1.66 -12.06 -9.96
N ILE A 29 1.97 -10.95 -9.29
CA ILE A 29 1.11 -10.34 -8.26
C ILE A 29 -0.28 -10.02 -8.83
N SER A 30 -0.34 -9.41 -10.02
CA SER A 30 -1.63 -9.04 -10.64
C SER A 30 -2.48 -10.27 -10.94
N ILE A 31 -1.88 -11.34 -11.46
CA ILE A 31 -2.57 -12.61 -11.72
C ILE A 31 -3.08 -13.24 -10.41
N LEU A 32 -2.24 -13.28 -9.38
CA LEU A 32 -2.63 -13.81 -8.06
C LEU A 32 -3.78 -12.99 -7.46
N ARG A 33 -3.72 -11.67 -7.57
CA ARG A 33 -4.80 -10.78 -7.11
C ARG A 33 -6.13 -11.12 -7.77
N GLU A 34 -6.16 -11.17 -9.10
CA GLU A 34 -7.39 -11.49 -9.81
C GLU A 34 -7.97 -12.85 -9.41
N ARG A 35 -7.11 -13.87 -9.23
CA ARG A 35 -7.52 -15.19 -8.77
C ARG A 35 -8.13 -15.16 -7.38
N VAL A 36 -7.47 -14.49 -6.44
CA VAL A 36 -7.95 -14.36 -5.06
C VAL A 36 -9.24 -13.57 -5.00
N TRP A 37 -9.32 -12.46 -5.72
CA TRP A 37 -10.53 -11.64 -5.75
C TRP A 37 -11.73 -12.41 -6.32
N LYS A 38 -11.55 -13.15 -7.42
CA LYS A 38 -12.58 -14.03 -7.96
C LYS A 38 -12.96 -15.14 -6.97
N GLN A 39 -11.99 -15.75 -6.30
CA GLN A 39 -12.25 -16.82 -5.32
C GLN A 39 -13.03 -16.34 -4.11
N LEU A 40 -12.79 -15.10 -3.67
CA LEU A 40 -13.41 -14.47 -2.52
C LEU A 40 -14.67 -13.66 -2.87
N ASP A 41 -15.10 -13.67 -4.13
CA ASP A 41 -16.19 -12.83 -4.63
C ASP A 41 -16.00 -11.33 -4.31
N LEU A 42 -14.74 -10.87 -4.36
CA LEU A 42 -14.42 -9.47 -4.11
C LEU A 42 -14.61 -8.65 -5.39
N TYR A 43 -15.71 -7.92 -5.45
CA TYR A 43 -16.02 -7.02 -6.55
C TYR A 43 -16.06 -5.57 -6.04
N TYR A 44 -14.90 -4.93 -6.03
CA TYR A 44 -14.83 -3.52 -5.70
C TYR A 44 -14.97 -2.68 -6.97
N GLY A 45 -16.17 -2.17 -7.24
CA GLY A 45 -16.37 -1.19 -8.32
C GLY A 45 -15.55 0.08 -8.11
N ARG A 46 -15.30 0.43 -6.83
CA ARG A 46 -14.45 1.57 -6.41
C ARG A 46 -13.41 1.10 -5.41
N ILE A 47 -12.16 1.51 -5.66
CA ILE A 47 -11.06 1.31 -4.71
C ILE A 47 -10.32 2.62 -4.42
N ASN A 48 -9.71 2.66 -3.24
CA ASN A 48 -8.76 3.71 -2.88
C ASN A 48 -7.35 3.15 -2.98
N ILE A 49 -6.46 3.90 -3.62
CA ILE A 49 -5.04 3.57 -3.71
C ILE A 49 -4.26 4.67 -3.03
N SER A 50 -3.44 4.29 -2.06
CA SER A 50 -2.55 5.20 -1.36
C SER A 50 -1.11 4.95 -1.78
N ILE A 51 -0.43 6.03 -2.22
CA ILE A 51 0.98 6.01 -2.61
C ILE A 51 1.80 6.63 -1.49
N ASP A 52 2.94 6.00 -1.21
CA ASP A 52 3.93 6.53 -0.27
C ASP A 52 5.36 6.17 -0.66
N THR A 53 6.33 6.93 -0.17
CA THR A 53 7.75 6.59 -0.23
C THR A 53 8.25 6.21 1.15
N THR A 54 9.31 5.40 1.17
CA THR A 54 10.03 5.16 2.41
C THR A 54 11.53 5.27 2.18
N VAL A 55 12.31 5.35 3.24
CA VAL A 55 13.77 5.43 3.15
C VAL A 55 14.38 4.17 3.72
N GLU A 56 15.25 3.55 2.93
CA GLU A 56 16.10 2.44 3.34
C GLU A 56 17.54 2.94 3.44
N THR A 57 18.03 3.14 4.68
CA THR A 57 19.38 3.67 4.92
C THR A 57 20.44 2.62 4.54
N LEU A 58 21.45 3.04 3.78
CA LEU A 58 22.57 2.21 3.39
C LEU A 58 23.78 2.45 4.29
N TYR A 59 24.38 1.37 4.76
CA TYR A 59 25.56 1.40 5.65
C TYR A 59 26.85 0.99 4.95
N GLY A 60 26.84 0.91 3.63
CA GLY A 60 27.99 0.55 2.82
C GLY A 60 28.02 1.28 1.48
N SER A 61 28.78 0.71 0.54
CA SER A 61 28.98 1.25 -0.81
C SER A 61 28.03 0.67 -1.85
N GLN A 62 26.78 0.38 -1.48
CA GLN A 62 25.80 -0.20 -2.38
C GLN A 62 25.57 0.69 -3.60
N GLN A 63 25.52 0.05 -4.76
CA GLN A 63 25.30 0.69 -6.05
C GLN A 63 23.94 1.41 -6.09
N GLY A 64 23.89 2.62 -6.64
CA GLY A 64 22.65 3.42 -6.75
C GLY A 64 22.23 4.11 -5.46
N GLY A 65 22.97 3.93 -4.35
CA GLY A 65 22.71 4.66 -3.10
C GLY A 65 23.06 6.14 -3.23
N ARG A 66 22.09 7.02 -2.91
CA ARG A 66 22.26 8.47 -2.96
C ARG A 66 21.85 9.15 -1.67
N LYS A 67 22.43 10.32 -1.42
CA LYS A 67 21.98 11.20 -0.33
C LYS A 67 20.67 11.85 -0.76
N GLY A 68 19.69 11.84 0.12
CA GLY A 68 18.38 12.46 -0.08
C GLY A 68 17.77 12.83 1.27
N HIS A 69 16.48 13.13 1.27
CA HIS A 69 15.76 13.44 2.50
C HIS A 69 15.63 12.18 3.38
N ASN A 70 16.44 12.09 4.41
CA ASN A 70 16.44 11.02 5.40
C ASN A 70 16.38 11.65 6.80
N THR A 71 15.19 11.73 7.37
CA THR A 71 14.95 12.37 8.66
C THR A 71 15.59 11.61 9.83
N LYS A 72 15.66 10.28 9.73
CA LYS A 72 16.21 9.41 10.80
C LYS A 72 17.74 9.38 10.77
N ASN A 73 18.34 9.43 9.60
CA ASN A 73 19.79 9.27 9.39
C ASN A 73 20.30 10.37 8.44
N ARG A 74 20.33 11.61 8.89
CA ARG A 74 20.74 12.78 8.09
C ARG A 74 22.12 12.56 7.46
N GLY A 75 22.27 12.88 6.17
CA GLY A 75 23.52 12.76 5.42
C GLY A 75 23.95 11.36 5.00
N LYS A 76 23.26 10.29 5.45
CA LYS A 76 23.49 8.93 4.98
C LYS A 76 22.91 8.74 3.59
N LYS A 77 23.58 7.88 2.79
CA LYS A 77 23.02 7.39 1.52
C LYS A 77 21.85 6.45 1.81
N GLY A 78 20.91 6.36 0.89
CA GLY A 78 19.79 5.44 0.99
C GLY A 78 19.22 5.06 -0.37
N TYR A 79 18.31 4.11 -0.35
CA TYR A 79 17.29 3.92 -1.37
C TYR A 79 16.00 4.57 -0.92
N ARG A 80 15.18 4.95 -1.88
CA ARG A 80 13.87 5.54 -1.62
C ARG A 80 12.79 4.85 -2.45
N PRO A 81 12.37 3.63 -2.05
CA PRO A 81 11.33 2.92 -2.75
C PRO A 81 10.00 3.68 -2.70
N VAL A 82 9.25 3.61 -3.79
CA VAL A 82 7.86 4.03 -3.88
C VAL A 82 6.97 2.80 -3.87
N LEU A 83 5.88 2.87 -3.10
CA LEU A 83 4.92 1.79 -2.93
C LEU A 83 3.50 2.32 -3.09
N ALA A 84 2.64 1.50 -3.66
CA ALA A 84 1.20 1.75 -3.74
C ALA A 84 0.44 0.55 -3.17
N PHE A 85 -0.58 0.85 -2.35
CA PHE A 85 -1.42 -0.15 -1.71
C PHE A 85 -2.89 0.12 -2.02
N ILE A 86 -3.68 -0.96 -2.17
CA ILE A 86 -5.14 -0.89 -2.21
C ILE A 86 -5.61 -0.87 -0.75
N ASP A 87 -6.35 0.17 -0.36
CA ASP A 87 -6.73 0.35 1.04
C ASP A 87 -7.69 -0.74 1.54
N GLN A 88 -8.66 -1.14 0.71
CA GLN A 88 -9.71 -2.09 1.09
C GLN A 88 -9.15 -3.46 1.46
N THR A 89 -8.21 -3.96 0.68
CA THR A 89 -7.59 -5.27 0.89
C THR A 89 -6.23 -5.17 1.58
N ARG A 90 -5.69 -3.95 1.72
CA ARG A 90 -4.38 -3.66 2.30
C ARG A 90 -3.23 -4.35 1.54
N GLU A 91 -3.44 -4.69 0.29
CA GLU A 91 -2.46 -5.37 -0.56
C GLU A 91 -1.62 -4.37 -1.36
N TYR A 92 -0.39 -4.76 -1.61
CA TYR A 92 0.51 -4.04 -2.50
C TYR A 92 0.08 -4.23 -3.95
N ILE A 93 -0.04 -3.12 -4.70
CA ILE A 93 -0.42 -3.16 -6.12
C ILE A 93 0.77 -2.95 -7.05
N ALA A 94 1.63 -1.99 -6.74
CA ALA A 94 2.81 -1.65 -7.54
C ALA A 94 3.87 -0.97 -6.68
N GLY A 95 5.12 -0.97 -7.12
CA GLY A 95 6.20 -0.21 -6.51
C GLY A 95 7.53 -0.42 -7.20
N LYS A 96 8.47 0.45 -6.86
CA LYS A 96 9.82 0.45 -7.44
C LYS A 96 10.86 0.74 -6.36
N LEU A 97 11.94 -0.04 -6.33
CA LEU A 97 13.13 0.38 -5.63
C LEU A 97 13.78 1.52 -6.44
N ARG A 98 14.10 2.63 -5.79
CA ARG A 98 14.69 3.82 -6.40
C ARG A 98 15.95 4.24 -5.64
N ALA A 99 16.80 5.01 -6.29
CA ALA A 99 17.86 5.75 -5.62
C ALA A 99 17.28 6.71 -4.56
N GLY A 100 18.12 7.20 -3.64
CA GLY A 100 17.68 7.99 -2.49
C GLY A 100 17.14 9.40 -2.78
N GLU A 101 17.03 9.77 -4.06
CA GLU A 101 16.54 11.08 -4.49
C GLU A 101 15.02 11.21 -4.34
N THR A 102 14.53 12.46 -4.26
CA THR A 102 13.10 12.78 -4.37
C THR A 102 12.55 12.29 -5.71
N ILE A 103 11.30 11.87 -5.72
CA ILE A 103 10.65 11.43 -6.96
C ILE A 103 10.36 12.65 -7.84
N SER A 104 10.62 12.55 -9.14
CA SER A 104 10.27 13.60 -10.10
C SER A 104 8.79 13.51 -10.49
N GLY A 105 8.26 14.60 -11.06
CA GLY A 105 6.89 14.63 -11.58
C GLY A 105 6.67 13.57 -12.67
N GLN A 106 7.62 13.42 -13.60
CA GLN A 106 7.54 12.40 -14.65
C GLN A 106 7.60 10.98 -14.11
N GLU A 107 8.48 10.70 -13.14
CA GLU A 107 8.52 9.37 -12.49
C GLU A 107 7.22 9.05 -11.77
N THR A 108 6.57 10.06 -11.16
CA THR A 108 5.26 9.92 -10.53
C THR A 108 4.18 9.61 -11.58
N ALA A 109 4.18 10.32 -12.71
CA ALA A 109 3.26 10.06 -13.81
C ALA A 109 3.41 8.64 -14.37
N ASP A 110 4.64 8.20 -14.63
CA ASP A 110 4.94 6.84 -15.09
C ASP A 110 4.47 5.79 -14.09
N PHE A 111 4.61 6.09 -12.79
CA PHE A 111 4.15 5.19 -11.74
C PHE A 111 2.61 5.10 -11.68
N ILE A 112 1.91 6.20 -11.93
CA ILE A 112 0.43 6.21 -12.02
C ILE A 112 -0.04 5.34 -13.21
N TYR A 113 0.61 5.44 -14.37
CA TYR A 113 0.32 4.55 -15.51
C TYR A 113 0.60 3.08 -15.19
N GLU A 114 1.69 2.79 -14.45
CA GLU A 114 1.97 1.43 -14.00
C GLU A 114 0.86 0.91 -13.09
N ILE A 115 0.39 1.69 -12.12
CA ILE A 115 -0.74 1.33 -11.26
C ILE A 115 -1.97 1.00 -12.12
N LYS A 116 -2.29 1.85 -13.12
CA LYS A 116 -3.43 1.61 -14.04
C LYS A 116 -3.33 0.26 -14.72
N SER A 117 -2.14 -0.12 -15.19
CA SER A 117 -1.90 -1.39 -15.88
C SER A 117 -2.02 -2.63 -14.97
N ARG A 118 -2.07 -2.44 -13.64
CA ARG A 118 -2.13 -3.51 -12.64
C ARG A 118 -3.49 -3.67 -11.96
N LEU A 119 -4.46 -2.85 -12.35
CA LEU A 119 -5.80 -2.90 -11.78
C LEU A 119 -6.53 -4.18 -12.19
N PRO A 120 -7.30 -4.80 -11.26
CA PRO A 120 -8.25 -5.84 -11.63
C PRO A 120 -9.32 -5.31 -12.60
N GLY A 121 -9.73 -6.16 -13.55
CA GLY A 121 -10.70 -5.76 -14.58
C GLY A 121 -12.08 -5.33 -14.06
N CYS A 122 -12.46 -5.73 -12.84
CA CYS A 122 -13.72 -5.33 -12.20
C CYS A 122 -13.69 -3.90 -11.63
N VAL A 123 -12.52 -3.27 -11.50
CA VAL A 123 -12.38 -1.93 -10.91
C VAL A 123 -12.68 -0.87 -11.96
N GLN A 124 -13.71 -0.06 -11.68
CA GLN A 124 -14.18 1.01 -12.56
C GLN A 124 -13.75 2.40 -12.08
N ASP A 125 -13.66 2.59 -10.76
CA ASP A 125 -13.44 3.88 -10.13
C ASP A 125 -12.28 3.79 -9.12
N VAL A 126 -11.30 4.67 -9.27
CA VAL A 126 -10.12 4.72 -8.41
C VAL A 126 -10.00 6.10 -7.79
N LEU A 127 -9.85 6.16 -6.47
CA LEU A 127 -9.38 7.34 -5.77
C LEU A 127 -7.91 7.17 -5.42
N LEU A 128 -7.06 7.96 -6.04
CA LEU A 128 -5.63 7.98 -5.78
C LEU A 128 -5.29 9.03 -4.71
N ARG A 129 -4.56 8.64 -3.67
CA ARG A 129 -4.12 9.53 -2.60
C ARG A 129 -2.61 9.46 -2.45
N ALA A 130 -1.96 10.61 -2.39
CA ALA A 130 -0.52 10.70 -2.24
C ALA A 130 -0.12 11.95 -1.43
N ASP A 131 1.08 11.90 -0.83
CA ASP A 131 1.61 13.03 -0.09
C ASP A 131 2.14 14.12 -1.02
N GLY A 132 2.62 15.23 -0.44
CA GLY A 132 3.04 16.41 -1.20
C GLY A 132 4.31 16.22 -2.03
N GLU A 133 5.02 15.13 -1.91
CA GLU A 133 6.14 14.79 -2.78
C GLU A 133 5.67 14.41 -4.18
N PHE A 134 4.48 13.82 -4.28
CA PHE A 134 3.88 13.35 -5.53
C PHE A 134 3.04 14.40 -6.26
N CYS A 135 2.78 15.54 -5.62
CA CYS A 135 1.94 16.58 -6.20
C CYS A 135 2.71 17.35 -7.28
N SER A 136 2.50 16.98 -8.51
CA SER A 136 3.05 17.66 -9.71
C SER A 136 2.01 17.72 -10.81
N TRP A 137 2.23 18.60 -11.79
CA TRP A 137 1.31 18.71 -12.93
C TRP A 137 1.31 17.47 -13.81
N GLU A 138 2.45 16.80 -13.94
CA GLU A 138 2.60 15.52 -14.66
C GLU A 138 1.79 14.43 -13.95
N ALA A 139 1.82 14.38 -12.63
CA ALA A 139 1.03 13.44 -11.84
C ALA A 139 -0.48 13.70 -11.97
N VAL A 140 -0.91 14.96 -11.93
CA VAL A 140 -2.30 15.36 -12.14
C VAL A 140 -2.77 14.98 -13.53
N ALA A 141 -1.97 15.26 -14.57
CA ALA A 141 -2.29 14.91 -15.95
C ALA A 141 -2.40 13.38 -16.11
N ALA A 142 -1.47 12.60 -15.54
CA ALA A 142 -1.50 11.15 -15.59
C ALA A 142 -2.73 10.56 -14.85
N ALA A 143 -3.08 11.10 -13.68
CA ALA A 143 -4.27 10.66 -12.96
C ALA A 143 -5.56 10.89 -13.78
N LYS A 144 -5.70 12.08 -14.36
CA LYS A 144 -6.83 12.40 -15.27
C LYS A 144 -6.84 11.50 -16.50
N ALA A 145 -5.69 11.28 -17.15
CA ALA A 145 -5.58 10.42 -18.34
C ALA A 145 -5.93 8.95 -18.01
N CYS A 146 -5.63 8.48 -16.79
CA CYS A 146 -6.02 7.16 -16.32
C CYS A 146 -7.51 7.06 -15.90
N GLY A 147 -8.25 8.16 -15.87
CA GLY A 147 -9.61 8.22 -15.34
C GLY A 147 -9.66 8.05 -13.81
N PHE A 148 -8.58 8.37 -13.10
CA PHE A 148 -8.52 8.32 -11.65
C PHE A 148 -8.98 9.65 -11.06
N ARG A 149 -9.78 9.57 -10.01
CA ARG A 149 -9.94 10.70 -9.10
C ARG A 149 -8.76 10.74 -8.15
N PHE A 150 -8.39 11.91 -7.70
CA PHE A 150 -7.21 12.06 -6.86
C PHE A 150 -7.38 13.09 -5.75
N ILE A 151 -6.60 12.92 -4.70
CA ILE A 151 -6.35 13.90 -3.64
C ILE A 151 -4.85 13.85 -3.33
N PHE A 152 -4.12 14.85 -3.78
CA PHE A 152 -2.68 14.99 -3.54
C PHE A 152 -2.44 16.12 -2.55
N ALA A 153 -1.75 15.84 -1.43
CA ALA A 153 -1.31 16.93 -0.57
C ALA A 153 -0.39 17.85 -1.36
N ASN A 154 -0.46 19.14 -1.11
CA ASN A 154 0.42 20.12 -1.72
C ASN A 154 1.34 20.73 -0.66
N LYS A 155 2.63 20.80 -0.95
CA LYS A 155 3.63 21.46 -0.11
C LYS A 155 4.21 22.64 -0.87
N GLY A 156 4.35 23.78 -0.24
CA GLY A 156 5.27 24.79 -0.75
C GLY A 156 4.69 26.12 -1.22
N CYS A 157 3.39 26.31 -1.27
CA CYS A 157 2.84 27.67 -1.45
C CYS A 157 1.53 27.80 -0.67
N THR A 158 1.44 28.87 0.10
CA THR A 158 0.18 29.35 0.66
C THR A 158 -0.33 30.42 -0.31
N PRO A 159 -1.33 30.14 -1.14
CA PRO A 159 -1.89 31.16 -2.00
C PRO A 159 -2.61 32.20 -1.16
N SER A 160 -2.71 33.42 -1.69
CA SER A 160 -3.59 34.45 -1.13
C SER A 160 -5.03 34.02 -1.31
N PHE A 161 -5.75 33.86 -0.21
CA PHE A 161 -7.16 33.49 -0.19
C PHE A 161 -8.03 34.71 0.09
N ASP A 162 -9.19 34.76 -0.54
CA ASP A 162 -10.20 35.73 -0.16
C ASP A 162 -10.64 35.47 1.30
N SER A 163 -10.47 36.47 2.15
CA SER A 163 -10.81 36.40 3.57
C SER A 163 -12.29 36.05 3.83
N HIS A 164 -13.17 36.36 2.89
CA HIS A 164 -14.62 36.13 3.02
C HIS A 164 -15.06 34.71 2.59
N ALA A 165 -14.17 33.92 1.98
CA ALA A 165 -14.52 32.60 1.47
C ALA A 165 -14.32 31.45 2.47
N TRP A 166 -13.83 31.76 3.68
CA TRP A 166 -13.64 30.76 4.73
C TRP A 166 -14.95 30.38 5.42
N TYR A 167 -15.14 29.05 5.62
CA TYR A 167 -16.31 28.53 6.32
C TYR A 167 -15.93 27.50 7.38
N ARG A 168 -16.77 27.41 8.42
CA ARG A 168 -16.64 26.46 9.55
C ARG A 168 -17.77 25.44 9.49
N PRO A 169 -17.53 24.19 9.11
CA PRO A 169 -18.59 23.17 9.07
C PRO A 169 -18.99 22.67 10.46
N TYR A 170 -18.12 22.88 11.47
CA TYR A 170 -18.32 22.41 12.84
C TYR A 170 -18.25 23.59 13.81
N GLN A 171 -19.35 23.87 14.51
CA GLN A 171 -19.47 25.03 15.42
C GLN A 171 -18.46 25.04 16.59
N LYS A 172 -18.01 23.86 17.02
CA LYS A 172 -17.06 23.73 18.16
C LYS A 172 -15.58 23.71 17.74
N SER A 173 -15.28 23.96 16.47
CA SER A 173 -13.92 23.88 15.94
C SER A 173 -13.52 25.21 15.32
N ASP A 174 -12.34 25.69 15.67
CA ASP A 174 -11.73 26.88 15.06
C ASP A 174 -11.06 26.59 13.71
N ILE A 175 -11.22 25.38 13.21
CA ILE A 175 -10.68 24.98 11.91
C ILE A 175 -11.59 25.52 10.82
N GLU A 176 -10.99 26.21 9.86
CA GLU A 176 -11.68 26.80 8.73
C GLU A 176 -11.24 26.15 7.41
N TYR A 177 -12.16 26.14 6.46
CA TYR A 177 -11.98 25.49 5.17
C TYR A 177 -12.31 26.47 4.05
N ASN A 178 -11.62 26.28 2.91
CA ASN A 178 -11.86 27.04 1.68
C ASN A 178 -11.51 26.14 0.48
N ASP A 179 -11.93 26.55 -0.71
CA ASP A 179 -11.47 25.97 -1.96
C ASP A 179 -11.33 27.03 -3.06
N TYR A 180 -10.43 26.81 -3.98
CA TYR A 180 -10.18 27.69 -5.10
C TYR A 180 -9.72 26.89 -6.32
N PHE A 181 -9.89 27.51 -7.49
CA PHE A 181 -9.40 26.98 -8.73
C PHE A 181 -8.18 27.78 -9.19
N TYR A 182 -7.13 27.08 -9.53
CA TYR A 182 -5.91 27.67 -10.03
C TYR A 182 -5.50 27.05 -11.36
N GLN A 183 -5.25 27.89 -12.35
CA GLN A 183 -4.75 27.47 -13.65
C GLN A 183 -3.34 28.03 -13.85
N PRO A 184 -2.29 27.17 -13.78
CA PRO A 184 -0.93 27.61 -14.05
C PRO A 184 -0.76 28.06 -15.48
N MET A 185 0.18 28.99 -15.69
CA MET A 185 0.54 29.45 -17.04
C MET A 185 0.97 28.27 -17.92
N GLY A 186 0.45 28.20 -19.15
CA GLY A 186 0.73 27.12 -20.08
C GLY A 186 -0.07 25.83 -19.89
N ARG A 187 -1.02 25.78 -18.94
CA ARG A 187 -1.95 24.66 -18.75
C ARG A 187 -3.33 24.98 -19.31
N GLN A 188 -4.01 23.97 -19.87
CA GLN A 188 -5.31 24.15 -20.52
C GLN A 188 -6.47 24.20 -19.55
N GLU A 189 -6.32 23.55 -18.38
CA GLU A 189 -7.39 23.40 -17.41
C GLU A 189 -6.96 23.83 -16.00
N PRO A 190 -7.87 24.46 -15.24
CA PRO A 190 -7.62 24.73 -13.83
C PRO A 190 -7.67 23.44 -13.01
N CYS A 191 -6.93 23.41 -11.91
CA CYS A 191 -7.08 22.41 -10.88
C CYS A 191 -7.74 23.03 -9.65
N ARG A 192 -8.54 22.24 -8.97
CA ARG A 192 -9.14 22.58 -7.71
C ARG A 192 -8.19 22.31 -6.56
N PHE A 193 -8.06 23.29 -5.67
CA PHE A 193 -7.33 23.15 -4.42
C PHE A 193 -8.31 23.32 -3.25
N VAL A 194 -8.31 22.37 -2.33
CA VAL A 194 -9.04 22.45 -1.08
C VAL A 194 -8.06 22.73 0.05
N VAL A 195 -8.45 23.59 0.96
CA VAL A 195 -7.57 24.13 1.98
C VAL A 195 -8.24 24.03 3.35
N MET A 196 -7.43 23.73 4.34
CA MET A 196 -7.77 23.79 5.75
C MET A 196 -6.79 24.72 6.45
N ARG A 197 -7.27 25.66 7.26
CA ARG A 197 -6.42 26.43 8.16
C ARG A 197 -6.76 26.15 9.61
N ILE A 198 -5.73 26.06 10.44
CA ILE A 198 -5.79 25.78 11.87
C ILE A 198 -5.09 26.92 12.58
N PRO A 199 -5.72 27.60 13.55
CA PRO A 199 -5.06 28.61 14.34
C PRO A 199 -3.81 28.01 15.03
N LYS A 200 -2.69 28.75 15.02
CA LYS A 200 -1.52 28.36 15.81
C LYS A 200 -1.82 28.59 17.28
N GLU A 201 -1.47 27.62 18.12
CA GLU A 201 -1.49 27.82 19.57
C GLU A 201 -0.46 28.91 19.95
N GLN A 202 -0.90 29.89 20.70
CA GLN A 202 0.02 30.90 21.28
C GLN A 202 0.87 30.21 22.36
N GLU A 203 2.16 30.09 22.13
CA GLU A 203 3.08 29.57 23.15
C GLU A 203 3.12 30.57 24.34
N THR A 204 2.57 30.17 25.48
CA THR A 204 2.59 30.95 26.72
C THR A 204 4.02 31.20 27.13
N GLY A 205 4.40 32.51 27.21
CA GLY A 205 5.71 32.96 27.72
C GLY A 205 6.72 33.46 26.66
N LYS A 206 6.39 33.39 25.38
CA LYS A 206 7.17 34.09 24.34
C LYS A 206 6.59 35.48 24.09
N PRO A 207 7.44 36.52 23.86
CA PRO A 207 6.95 37.83 23.46
C PRO A 207 6.10 37.67 22.20
N ILE A 208 4.94 38.36 22.18
CA ILE A 208 4.07 38.41 21.00
C ILE A 208 4.90 39.05 19.88
N GLN A 209 5.45 38.21 19.03
CA GLN A 209 5.99 38.65 17.75
C GLN A 209 4.79 39.16 16.98
N LEU A 210 4.74 40.47 16.69
CA LEU A 210 3.71 41.05 15.84
C LEU A 210 3.73 40.32 14.50
N GLU A 211 2.79 39.37 14.33
CA GLU A 211 2.58 38.67 13.05
C GLU A 211 1.98 39.71 12.10
N LEU A 212 2.81 40.23 11.22
CA LEU A 212 2.49 41.32 10.30
C LEU A 212 1.41 40.93 9.30
N LEU A 213 1.27 39.60 9.05
CA LEU A 213 0.30 39.08 8.09
C LEU A 213 -0.68 38.13 8.79
N GLU A 214 -1.96 38.24 8.48
CA GLU A 214 -3.00 37.34 9.00
C GLU A 214 -2.68 35.87 8.70
N GLU A 215 -2.00 35.63 7.60
CA GLU A 215 -1.56 34.30 7.15
C GLU A 215 -0.61 33.62 8.14
N ASP A 216 0.20 34.39 8.88
CA ASP A 216 1.15 33.88 9.87
C ASP A 216 0.48 33.32 11.12
N ARG A 217 -0.78 33.64 11.36
CA ARG A 217 -1.58 33.15 12.51
C ARG A 217 -2.09 31.72 12.34
N TYR A 218 -1.99 31.16 11.14
CA TYR A 218 -2.56 29.86 10.82
C TYR A 218 -1.52 28.89 10.29
N THR A 219 -1.78 27.61 10.52
CA THR A 219 -1.13 26.50 9.81
C THR A 219 -2.06 26.03 8.71
N TYR A 220 -1.54 25.89 7.50
CA TYR A 220 -2.31 25.52 6.31
C TYR A 220 -2.03 24.08 5.90
N ARG A 221 -3.10 23.36 5.50
CA ARG A 221 -3.01 22.10 4.76
C ARG A 221 -3.74 22.28 3.45
N ILE A 222 -3.05 22.05 2.35
CA ILE A 222 -3.53 22.30 0.99
C ILE A 222 -3.50 20.98 0.21
N PHE A 223 -4.56 20.73 -0.56
CA PHE A 223 -4.69 19.52 -1.37
C PHE A 223 -5.18 19.86 -2.76
N CYS A 224 -4.49 19.32 -3.78
CA CYS A 224 -4.93 19.36 -5.16
C CYS A 224 -5.85 18.17 -5.44
N THR A 225 -7.02 18.41 -6.05
CA THR A 225 -8.02 17.38 -6.28
C THR A 225 -8.93 17.69 -7.46
N ASP A 226 -9.49 16.66 -8.07
CA ASP A 226 -10.61 16.77 -9.04
C ASP A 226 -11.95 16.38 -8.41
N LYS A 227 -11.94 16.04 -7.13
CA LYS A 227 -13.12 15.54 -6.44
C LYS A 227 -14.13 16.63 -6.18
N ALA A 228 -15.42 16.35 -6.45
CA ALA A 228 -16.53 17.21 -6.07
C ALA A 228 -16.87 17.10 -4.57
N GLY A 229 -17.56 18.10 -4.04
CA GLY A 229 -18.02 18.14 -2.65
C GLY A 229 -17.28 19.16 -1.79
N PRO A 230 -17.68 19.37 -0.53
CA PRO A 230 -17.09 20.38 0.34
C PRO A 230 -15.68 19.99 0.81
N ALA A 231 -14.80 20.99 0.97
CA ALA A 231 -13.40 20.82 1.29
C ALA A 231 -13.17 19.96 2.55
N HIS A 232 -13.94 20.16 3.61
CA HIS A 232 -13.79 19.39 4.86
C HIS A 232 -14.01 17.87 4.67
N LYS A 233 -14.94 17.45 3.79
CA LYS A 233 -15.17 16.03 3.50
C LYS A 233 -14.04 15.43 2.66
N ILE A 234 -13.51 16.19 1.71
CA ILE A 234 -12.37 15.76 0.87
C ILE A 234 -11.12 15.57 1.74
N ILE A 235 -10.86 16.52 2.65
CA ILE A 235 -9.71 16.43 3.56
C ILE A 235 -9.86 15.27 4.54
N ALA A 236 -11.05 15.06 5.11
CA ALA A 236 -11.34 13.90 5.95
C ALA A 236 -11.17 12.56 5.21
N GLU A 237 -11.45 12.53 3.90
CA GLU A 237 -11.19 11.33 3.08
C GLU A 237 -9.70 11.14 2.81
N TYR A 238 -8.95 12.22 2.63
CA TYR A 238 -7.50 12.16 2.54
C TYR A 238 -6.88 11.63 3.84
N ASP A 239 -7.35 12.07 4.99
CA ASP A 239 -6.78 11.69 6.29
C ASP A 239 -6.85 10.19 6.58
N LYS A 240 -7.77 9.47 5.97
CA LYS A 240 -7.79 7.99 5.97
C LYS A 240 -6.56 7.36 5.30
N ARG A 241 -5.77 8.14 4.56
CA ARG A 241 -4.48 7.70 3.99
C ARG A 241 -3.44 7.37 5.07
N ALA A 242 -3.56 7.89 6.28
CA ALA A 242 -2.61 7.63 7.38
C ALA A 242 -2.34 6.13 7.59
N ASP A 243 -3.27 5.25 7.19
CA ASP A 243 -3.07 3.81 7.28
C ASP A 243 -1.96 3.27 6.34
N VAL A 244 -1.63 3.99 5.26
CA VAL A 244 -0.54 3.57 4.35
C VAL A 244 0.83 3.53 5.05
N GLU A 245 1.06 4.42 6.01
CA GLU A 245 2.30 4.43 6.81
C GLU A 245 2.43 3.14 7.64
N ASN A 246 1.31 2.63 8.15
CA ASN A 246 1.25 1.33 8.82
C ASN A 246 1.55 0.18 7.85
N LEU A 247 1.03 0.23 6.61
CA LEU A 247 1.29 -0.79 5.58
C LEU A 247 2.75 -0.81 5.16
N VAL A 248 3.34 0.37 4.94
CA VAL A 248 4.78 0.51 4.66
C VAL A 248 5.61 -0.02 5.84
N GLY A 249 5.27 0.36 7.07
CA GLY A 249 5.93 -0.14 8.29
C GLY A 249 5.79 -1.65 8.46
N GLU A 250 4.67 -2.23 8.04
CA GLU A 250 4.47 -3.67 8.05
C GLU A 250 5.32 -4.36 6.97
N ALA A 251 5.35 -3.86 5.74
CA ALA A 251 6.20 -4.37 4.67
C ALA A 251 7.68 -4.33 5.04
N LYS A 252 8.13 -3.29 5.74
CA LYS A 252 9.49 -3.20 6.29
C LYS A 252 9.80 -4.35 7.22
N ARG A 253 8.93 -4.62 8.19
CA ARG A 253 9.08 -5.73 9.12
C ARG A 253 9.00 -7.11 8.45
N GLU A 254 8.41 -7.19 7.26
CA GLU A 254 8.35 -8.41 6.45
C GLU A 254 9.58 -8.62 5.55
N GLY A 255 10.58 -7.75 5.63
CA GLY A 255 11.85 -7.90 4.93
C GLY A 255 12.18 -6.79 3.94
N LEU A 256 11.32 -5.78 3.76
CA LEU A 256 11.57 -4.67 2.84
C LEU A 256 12.82 -3.86 3.23
N GLU A 257 13.15 -3.78 4.53
CA GLU A 257 14.35 -3.08 5.03
C GLU A 257 15.66 -3.79 4.68
N ALA A 258 15.63 -5.05 4.25
CA ALA A 258 16.83 -5.80 3.96
C ALA A 258 17.43 -5.38 2.61
N ILE A 259 18.71 -5.03 2.63
CA ILE A 259 19.52 -4.72 1.44
C ILE A 259 20.62 -5.77 1.33
N PRO A 260 20.32 -6.91 0.72
CA PRO A 260 21.17 -8.11 0.82
C PRO A 260 22.45 -8.04 0.00
N THR A 261 22.51 -7.16 -1.02
CA THR A 261 23.64 -7.15 -1.96
C THR A 261 24.21 -5.75 -2.17
N GLY A 262 25.42 -5.67 -2.76
CA GLY A 262 26.01 -4.42 -3.23
C GLY A 262 25.43 -3.91 -4.55
N LYS A 263 24.70 -4.76 -5.31
CA LYS A 263 24.21 -4.45 -6.67
C LYS A 263 22.77 -3.93 -6.62
N PHE A 264 22.53 -2.80 -7.26
CA PHE A 264 21.20 -2.20 -7.31
C PHE A 264 20.15 -3.13 -7.96
N LYS A 265 20.50 -3.76 -9.09
CA LYS A 265 19.60 -4.66 -9.83
C LYS A 265 19.12 -5.85 -8.99
N SER A 266 20.02 -6.43 -8.19
CA SER A 266 19.71 -7.58 -7.33
C SER A 266 18.87 -7.16 -6.13
N ASN A 267 19.13 -5.97 -5.57
CA ASN A 267 18.29 -5.38 -4.51
C ASN A 267 16.89 -5.02 -5.06
N TYR A 268 16.80 -4.56 -6.31
CA TYR A 268 15.50 -4.33 -6.97
C TYR A 268 14.71 -5.64 -7.10
N ALA A 269 15.36 -6.72 -7.55
CA ALA A 269 14.71 -8.01 -7.66
C ALA A 269 14.29 -8.56 -6.28
N PHE A 270 15.13 -8.40 -5.26
CA PHE A 270 14.81 -8.79 -3.89
C PHE A 270 13.61 -8.00 -3.34
N PHE A 271 13.58 -6.68 -3.53
CA PHE A 271 12.43 -5.84 -3.20
C PHE A 271 11.15 -6.40 -3.81
N GLN A 272 11.19 -6.73 -5.11
CA GLN A 272 10.04 -7.30 -5.79
C GLN A 272 9.71 -8.75 -5.36
N LEU A 273 10.62 -9.50 -4.75
CA LEU A 273 10.34 -10.81 -4.15
C LEU A 273 9.67 -10.69 -2.77
N VAL A 274 10.05 -9.68 -1.99
CA VAL A 274 9.43 -9.42 -0.68
C VAL A 274 7.95 -9.05 -0.82
N MET A 275 7.60 -8.25 -1.82
CA MET A 275 6.24 -7.75 -1.98
C MET A 275 5.20 -8.81 -2.39
N PRO A 276 5.49 -9.80 -3.29
CA PRO A 276 4.63 -10.96 -3.47
C PRO A 276 4.44 -11.78 -2.20
N ALA A 277 5.51 -12.00 -1.43
CA ALA A 277 5.42 -12.71 -0.15
C ALA A 277 4.52 -11.97 0.84
N TYR A 278 4.63 -10.64 0.92
CA TYR A 278 3.72 -9.79 1.68
C TYR A 278 2.26 -9.99 1.22
N ASN A 279 1.99 -9.96 -0.09
CA ASN A 279 0.64 -10.14 -0.63
C ASN A 279 0.10 -11.55 -0.38
N ILE A 280 0.90 -12.60 -0.48
CA ILE A 280 0.47 -13.97 -0.15
C ILE A 280 -0.07 -14.01 1.28
N TRP A 281 0.61 -13.39 2.25
CA TRP A 281 0.13 -13.30 3.62
C TRP A 281 -1.13 -12.45 3.76
N ARG A 282 -1.28 -11.39 2.96
CA ARG A 282 -2.53 -10.62 2.90
C ARG A 282 -3.69 -11.47 2.39
N TYR A 283 -3.47 -12.23 1.34
CA TYR A 283 -4.48 -13.14 0.80
C TYR A 283 -4.86 -14.24 1.79
N MET A 284 -3.90 -14.82 2.49
CA MET A 284 -4.17 -15.76 3.57
C MET A 284 -5.05 -15.15 4.68
N LYS A 285 -4.79 -13.89 5.05
CA LYS A 285 -5.64 -13.17 6.01
C LYS A 285 -7.05 -12.94 5.48
N LEU A 286 -7.20 -12.53 4.24
CA LEU A 286 -8.52 -12.31 3.63
C LEU A 286 -9.32 -13.62 3.61
N LEU A 287 -8.69 -14.72 3.23
CA LEU A 287 -9.30 -16.05 3.26
C LEU A 287 -9.69 -16.49 4.68
N ALA A 288 -8.84 -16.22 5.67
CA ALA A 288 -9.14 -16.55 7.06
C ALA A 288 -10.33 -15.75 7.60
N VAL A 289 -10.40 -14.44 7.30
CA VAL A 289 -11.54 -13.59 7.67
C VAL A 289 -12.83 -14.09 7.02
N GLN A 290 -12.79 -14.48 5.76
CA GLN A 290 -13.96 -15.02 5.07
C GLN A 290 -14.42 -16.36 5.68
N SER A 291 -13.48 -17.22 6.07
CA SER A 291 -13.81 -18.48 6.76
C SER A 291 -14.45 -18.22 8.15
N GLU A 292 -14.02 -17.18 8.87
CA GLU A 292 -14.62 -16.76 10.14
C GLU A 292 -16.09 -16.32 9.97
N VAL A 293 -16.39 -15.54 8.96
CA VAL A 293 -17.77 -15.07 8.65
C VAL A 293 -18.69 -16.25 8.36
N VAL A 294 -18.20 -17.27 7.66
CA VAL A 294 -18.97 -18.50 7.40
C VAL A 294 -19.22 -19.29 8.69
N SER A 295 -18.32 -19.21 9.69
CA SER A 295 -18.44 -19.95 10.95
C SER A 295 -19.31 -19.28 12.00
N GLU A 296 -19.51 -17.95 11.93
CA GLU A 296 -20.40 -17.21 12.85
C GLU A 296 -21.87 -17.61 12.71
N THR A 297 -22.23 -18.25 11.60
CA THR A 297 -23.54 -18.91 11.43
C THR A 297 -23.64 -20.26 12.17
N THR A 298 -22.56 -20.77 12.73
CA THR A 298 -22.47 -22.01 13.49
C THR A 298 -21.90 -21.69 14.88
N GLU A 299 -22.58 -22.04 15.96
CA GLU A 299 -22.34 -21.67 17.37
C GLU A 299 -20.98 -22.04 18.01
N ALA A 300 -19.89 -22.03 17.27
CA ALA A 300 -18.55 -22.31 17.80
C ALA A 300 -17.76 -21.02 18.08
N SER A 301 -18.11 -20.31 19.13
CA SER A 301 -17.34 -19.23 19.75
C SER A 301 -16.01 -19.75 20.30
N THR A 302 -14.96 -19.79 19.52
CA THR A 302 -13.60 -20.08 20.00
C THR A 302 -12.68 -18.87 19.81
N SER A 303 -12.07 -18.43 20.91
CA SER A 303 -11.39 -17.14 21.06
C SER A 303 -10.02 -16.99 20.35
N GLY A 304 -9.49 -18.04 19.74
CA GLY A 304 -8.07 -18.09 19.33
C GLY A 304 -7.71 -17.36 18.04
N MET A 305 -8.56 -17.39 17.01
CA MET A 305 -8.34 -16.69 15.73
C MET A 305 -9.20 -15.45 15.56
N LYS A 306 -10.14 -15.21 16.47
CA LYS A 306 -11.01 -14.03 16.46
C LYS A 306 -10.16 -12.76 16.30
N GLY A 307 -10.54 -11.93 15.34
CA GLY A 307 -9.83 -10.68 15.06
C GLY A 307 -8.54 -10.85 14.24
N ILE A 308 -8.32 -11.97 13.54
CA ILE A 308 -7.14 -12.13 12.67
C ILE A 308 -7.07 -11.03 11.60
N GLY A 309 -8.21 -10.54 11.14
CA GLY A 309 -8.32 -9.42 10.22
C GLY A 309 -7.68 -8.14 10.74
N ALA A 310 -7.83 -7.83 12.03
CA ALA A 310 -7.27 -6.63 12.67
C ALA A 310 -5.78 -6.78 13.04
N ASN A 311 -5.25 -8.00 13.12
CA ASN A 311 -3.85 -8.23 13.50
C ASN A 311 -2.86 -7.81 12.40
N THR A 312 -1.63 -7.45 12.79
CA THR A 312 -0.52 -7.33 11.83
C THR A 312 -0.20 -8.68 11.18
N LEU A 313 0.47 -8.67 10.04
CA LEU A 313 0.87 -9.94 9.37
C LEU A 313 1.70 -10.84 10.28
N ARG A 314 2.62 -10.25 11.05
CA ARG A 314 3.45 -10.99 12.01
C ARG A 314 2.59 -11.73 13.04
N ILE A 315 1.62 -11.06 13.65
CA ILE A 315 0.73 -11.69 14.65
C ILE A 315 -0.18 -12.72 13.98
N ALA A 316 -0.70 -12.43 12.79
CA ALA A 316 -1.51 -13.39 12.04
C ALA A 316 -0.72 -14.68 11.76
N ARG A 317 0.53 -14.57 11.28
CA ARG A 317 1.40 -15.74 11.08
C ARG A 317 1.63 -16.54 12.36
N LEU A 318 1.91 -15.85 13.48
CA LEU A 318 2.08 -16.53 14.77
C LEU A 318 0.82 -17.31 15.14
N LYS A 319 -0.36 -16.73 14.97
CA LYS A 319 -1.62 -17.40 15.26
C LYS A 319 -1.90 -18.59 14.33
N MET A 320 -1.53 -18.49 13.06
CA MET A 320 -1.81 -19.51 12.05
C MET A 320 -0.76 -20.63 12.01
N LEU A 321 0.53 -20.31 12.21
CA LEU A 321 1.62 -21.28 12.01
C LEU A 321 2.12 -21.90 13.32
N LEU A 322 2.06 -21.18 14.45
CA LEU A 322 2.56 -21.69 15.73
C LEU A 322 1.47 -22.41 16.52
N ILE A 323 0.88 -23.43 15.91
CA ILE A 323 -0.06 -24.35 16.54
C ILE A 323 0.71 -25.63 16.85
N ALA A 324 0.55 -26.14 18.07
CA ALA A 324 1.22 -27.38 18.46
C ALA A 324 0.78 -28.54 17.55
N ALA A 325 1.74 -29.18 16.90
CA ALA A 325 1.46 -30.24 15.94
C ALA A 325 2.58 -31.28 15.93
N LYS A 326 2.24 -32.50 15.52
CA LYS A 326 3.18 -33.61 15.29
C LYS A 326 3.18 -33.96 13.80
N VAL A 327 4.35 -34.00 13.19
CA VAL A 327 4.53 -34.50 11.85
C VAL A 327 4.71 -36.02 11.92
N VAL A 328 3.87 -36.78 11.23
CA VAL A 328 3.92 -38.24 11.16
C VAL A 328 3.98 -38.70 9.70
N MET A 329 4.70 -39.78 9.48
CA MET A 329 4.69 -40.51 8.20
C MET A 329 3.65 -41.62 8.25
N ASP A 330 2.76 -41.65 7.29
CA ASP A 330 1.73 -42.68 7.17
C ASP A 330 1.63 -43.07 5.69
N GLN A 331 1.85 -44.34 5.39
CA GLN A 331 1.82 -44.89 4.03
C GLN A 331 2.53 -44.02 2.99
N ASN A 332 3.77 -43.64 3.25
CA ASN A 332 4.61 -42.76 2.41
C ASN A 332 4.07 -41.32 2.25
N ARG A 333 3.07 -40.91 3.05
CA ARG A 333 2.56 -39.54 3.08
C ARG A 333 2.90 -38.86 4.39
N THR A 334 3.37 -37.61 4.29
CA THR A 334 3.57 -36.78 5.46
C THR A 334 2.22 -36.21 5.91
N LYS A 335 1.84 -36.48 7.15
CA LYS A 335 0.62 -35.94 7.80
C LYS A 335 1.02 -35.02 8.95
N VAL A 336 0.29 -33.93 9.10
CA VAL A 336 0.42 -33.03 10.25
C VAL A 336 -0.80 -33.29 11.16
N LYS A 337 -0.55 -33.70 12.40
CA LYS A 337 -1.57 -33.89 13.40
C LYS A 337 -1.49 -32.75 14.41
N TYR A 338 -2.50 -31.89 14.41
CA TYR A 338 -2.59 -30.76 15.33
C TYR A 338 -3.00 -31.25 16.74
N SER A 339 -2.50 -30.59 17.78
CA SER A 339 -2.83 -30.88 19.15
C SER A 339 -4.29 -30.53 19.46
N ILE A 340 -5.05 -31.44 20.03
CA ILE A 340 -6.42 -31.20 20.51
C ILE A 340 -6.46 -30.23 21.70
N HIS A 341 -5.33 -30.02 22.38
CA HIS A 341 -5.23 -29.13 23.54
C HIS A 341 -4.93 -27.67 23.14
N ASP A 342 -4.62 -27.36 21.88
CA ASP A 342 -4.48 -25.99 21.42
C ASP A 342 -5.85 -25.45 21.03
N ALA A 343 -6.30 -24.41 21.71
CA ALA A 343 -7.60 -23.78 21.49
C ALA A 343 -7.79 -23.24 20.04
N ARG A 344 -6.70 -23.10 19.26
CA ARG A 344 -6.72 -22.66 17.87
C ARG A 344 -6.93 -23.81 16.89
N THR A 345 -6.77 -25.05 17.32
CA THR A 345 -6.86 -26.23 16.44
C THR A 345 -8.21 -26.34 15.70
N PRO A 346 -9.37 -26.17 16.37
CA PRO A 346 -10.66 -26.24 15.66
C PRO A 346 -10.76 -25.22 14.52
N LEU A 347 -10.33 -23.99 14.77
CA LEU A 347 -10.33 -22.91 13.76
C LEU A 347 -9.35 -23.18 12.62
N MET A 348 -8.17 -23.72 12.92
CA MET A 348 -7.23 -24.12 11.87
C MET A 348 -7.79 -25.24 11.01
N ILE A 349 -8.44 -26.24 11.59
CA ILE A 349 -9.10 -27.31 10.83
C ILE A 349 -10.22 -26.73 9.98
N HIS A 350 -11.06 -25.84 10.53
CA HIS A 350 -12.10 -25.16 9.79
C HIS A 350 -11.52 -24.37 8.61
N PHE A 351 -10.47 -23.60 8.84
CA PHE A 351 -9.78 -22.83 7.78
C PHE A 351 -9.20 -23.75 6.70
N LEU A 352 -8.57 -24.87 7.06
CA LEU A 352 -8.04 -25.84 6.09
C LEU A 352 -9.15 -26.49 5.26
N ASN A 353 -10.27 -26.85 5.88
CA ASN A 353 -11.44 -27.38 5.17
C ASN A 353 -12.00 -26.33 4.19
N PHE A 354 -12.11 -25.08 4.62
CA PHE A 354 -12.51 -23.98 3.75
C PHE A 354 -11.57 -23.83 2.54
N LEU A 355 -10.25 -23.96 2.73
CA LEU A 355 -9.27 -23.91 1.63
C LEU A 355 -9.40 -25.10 0.68
N ASP A 356 -9.69 -26.30 1.22
CA ASP A 356 -9.90 -27.50 0.40
C ASP A 356 -11.19 -27.39 -0.42
N GLU A 357 -12.28 -26.90 0.15
CA GLU A 357 -13.52 -26.61 -0.57
C GLU A 357 -13.28 -25.57 -1.67
N ALA A 358 -12.57 -24.46 -1.34
CA ALA A 358 -12.22 -23.44 -2.31
C ALA A 358 -11.32 -23.98 -3.44
N ARG A 359 -10.43 -24.93 -3.13
CA ARG A 359 -9.59 -25.62 -4.12
C ARG A 359 -10.41 -26.49 -5.06
N ASN A 360 -11.45 -27.14 -4.57
CA ASN A 360 -12.25 -28.10 -5.29
C ASN A 360 -13.43 -27.46 -6.04
N LYS A 361 -13.73 -26.17 -5.81
CA LYS A 361 -14.74 -25.45 -6.61
C LYS A 361 -14.33 -25.43 -8.08
N PRO A 362 -15.30 -25.60 -9.00
CA PRO A 362 -15.03 -25.47 -10.43
C PRO A 362 -14.32 -24.15 -10.74
N LYS A 363 -13.21 -24.25 -11.43
CA LYS A 363 -12.38 -23.09 -11.76
C LYS A 363 -12.74 -22.60 -13.16
N ALA A 364 -13.94 -22.04 -13.33
CA ALA A 364 -14.42 -21.49 -14.62
C ALA A 364 -13.37 -20.60 -15.31
N TRP A 365 -12.57 -19.84 -14.54
CA TRP A 365 -11.48 -19.01 -15.06
C TRP A 365 -10.28 -19.80 -15.62
N LEU A 366 -10.14 -21.11 -15.31
CA LEU A 366 -9.13 -21.98 -15.96
C LEU A 366 -9.60 -22.48 -17.34
N GLU A 367 -10.91 -22.54 -17.55
CA GLU A 367 -11.52 -23.03 -18.79
C GLU A 367 -11.46 -21.95 -19.88
N ASP A 368 -11.48 -20.66 -19.52
CA ASP A 368 -11.44 -19.53 -20.45
C ASP A 368 -10.08 -19.31 -21.14
N GLY A 369 -9.06 -20.14 -20.88
CA GLY A 369 -7.76 -20.08 -21.56
C GLY A 369 -6.95 -18.79 -21.38
N GLY A 370 -7.51 -17.78 -20.71
CA GLY A 370 -6.96 -16.44 -20.62
C GLY A 370 -5.59 -16.33 -19.92
N TRP A 371 -5.20 -17.34 -19.13
CA TRP A 371 -3.88 -17.32 -18.49
C TRP A 371 -2.74 -17.78 -19.42
N ARG A 372 -3.03 -18.57 -20.47
CA ARG A 372 -2.00 -19.01 -21.45
C ARG A 372 -1.58 -17.90 -22.40
N GLN A 373 -2.45 -16.95 -22.69
CA GLN A 373 -2.13 -15.82 -23.59
C GLN A 373 -1.18 -14.79 -22.95
N ASN A 374 -1.13 -14.69 -21.62
CA ASN A 374 -0.26 -13.75 -20.91
C ASN A 374 1.12 -14.30 -20.57
N PHE A 375 1.41 -15.56 -20.86
CA PHE A 375 2.72 -16.21 -20.66
C PHE A 375 3.44 -16.56 -21.97
N ALA A 376 3.05 -16.00 -23.10
CA ALA A 376 3.90 -16.01 -24.27
C ALA A 376 5.15 -15.17 -23.92
N ILE A 377 6.17 -15.86 -23.42
CA ILE A 377 7.50 -15.33 -23.22
C ILE A 377 8.06 -15.07 -24.62
N ALA A 378 8.20 -13.78 -24.99
CA ALA A 378 9.07 -13.35 -26.05
C ALA A 378 10.51 -13.29 -25.52
#